data_8cca3ed7c7a60f5c057311c797eb0bf3
#
_entry.id   8cca3ed7c7a60f5c057311c797eb0bf3
#
_cell.length_a   1.000
_cell.length_b   1.000
_cell.length_c   1.000
_cell.angle_alpha   90.00
_cell.angle_beta   90.00
_cell.angle_gamma   90.00
#
_symmetry.space_group_name_H-M   'P 1'
#
loop_
_entity.id
_entity.type
_entity.pdbx_description
1 polymer ?
#
loop_
_entity_poly.entity_id
_entity_poly.type
_entity_poly.pdbx_seq_one_letter_code
_entity_poly.pdbx_strand_id
1 'polypeptide(L)'
;VLEGKADQLVLVNCCDSMRRVYDIVASTGKCKFLYMLDLPHEDNECEKVKFAGAIHRLKEAYEAYSRQQFDKERFIKSFTESEKERKPYIGVLGVRVSGVLEDMIQDNIQMKVNNLTCTGGRRLAVLPEEMEIMDEDAMFLAYADALLAQMPCFRMNNSTRRNQLYLDPDLKGIIYHTIKFCD
;
A
#
# COMPACT_ATOMS: atom_id res chain seq x y z
N VAL A 1 11.93 -11.30 8.79
CA VAL A 1 13.14 -11.75 8.12
C VAL A 1 14.27 -11.92 9.11
N LEU A 2 14.65 -10.86 9.83
CA LEU A 2 15.76 -10.93 10.79
C LEU A 2 15.50 -11.92 11.93
N GLU A 3 14.25 -12.08 12.33
CA GLU A 3 13.80 -13.05 13.34
C GLU A 3 13.28 -14.38 12.75
N GLY A 4 13.45 -14.59 11.44
CA GLY A 4 12.97 -15.81 10.76
C GLY A 4 11.46 -15.89 10.56
N LYS A 5 10.71 -14.80 10.78
CA LYS A 5 9.24 -14.78 10.65
C LYS A 5 8.75 -14.68 9.21
N ALA A 6 9.58 -14.20 8.29
CA ALA A 6 9.25 -14.12 6.87
C ALA A 6 10.51 -14.37 6.03
N ASP A 7 10.39 -15.19 4.99
CA ASP A 7 11.46 -15.51 4.06
C ASP A 7 11.14 -15.11 2.61
N GLN A 8 9.98 -14.51 2.41
CA GLN A 8 9.53 -13.95 1.13
C GLN A 8 9.05 -12.53 1.38
N LEU A 9 9.59 -11.56 0.66
CA LEU A 9 9.27 -10.15 0.83
C LEU A 9 9.14 -9.43 -0.50
N VAL A 10 8.10 -8.62 -0.60
CA VAL A 10 7.98 -7.57 -1.60
C VAL A 10 8.08 -6.23 -0.88
N LEU A 11 9.05 -5.44 -1.23
CA LEU A 11 9.24 -4.09 -0.72
C LEU A 11 8.92 -3.09 -1.82
N VAL A 12 8.41 -1.93 -1.44
CA VAL A 12 8.00 -0.91 -2.40
C VAL A 12 9.05 0.20 -2.46
N ASN A 13 9.48 0.55 -3.66
CA ASN A 13 10.44 1.62 -3.92
C ASN A 13 9.78 3.01 -3.77
N CYS A 14 9.28 3.31 -2.57
CA CYS A 14 8.57 4.57 -2.30
C CYS A 14 9.44 5.65 -1.64
N CYS A 15 10.59 5.29 -1.06
CA CYS A 15 11.51 6.24 -0.41
C CYS A 15 12.87 5.60 -0.15
N ASP A 16 13.88 6.43 0.15
CA ASP A 16 15.24 5.98 0.41
C ASP A 16 15.34 5.02 1.61
N SER A 17 14.50 5.21 2.63
CA SER A 17 14.46 4.30 3.77
C SER A 17 14.09 2.87 3.35
N MET A 18 13.10 2.72 2.44
CA MET A 18 12.71 1.40 1.95
C MET A 18 13.77 0.76 1.07
N ARG A 19 14.51 1.55 0.27
CA ARG A 19 15.68 1.06 -0.48
C ARG A 19 16.76 0.54 0.46
N ARG A 20 17.05 1.25 1.55
CA ARG A 20 18.01 0.80 2.56
C ARG A 20 17.57 -0.46 3.29
N VAL A 21 16.28 -0.58 3.59
CA VAL A 21 15.72 -1.84 4.14
C VAL A 21 15.93 -3.00 3.16
N TYR A 22 15.68 -2.77 1.88
CA TYR A 22 15.94 -3.78 0.84
C TYR A 22 17.42 -4.20 0.84
N ASP A 23 18.35 -3.25 0.80
CA ASP A 23 19.80 -3.53 0.80
C ASP A 23 20.21 -4.35 2.02
N ILE A 24 19.70 -3.99 3.21
CA ILE A 24 19.97 -4.71 4.47
C ILE A 24 19.41 -6.14 4.39
N VAL A 25 18.18 -6.32 3.94
CA VAL A 25 17.57 -7.65 3.81
C VAL A 25 18.34 -8.49 2.79
N ALA A 26 18.68 -7.92 1.63
CA ALA A 26 19.47 -8.59 0.59
C ALA A 26 20.82 -9.06 1.13
N SER A 27 21.51 -8.21 1.90
CA SER A 27 22.83 -8.53 2.48
C SER A 27 22.80 -9.71 3.47
N THR A 28 21.64 -10.01 4.07
CA THR A 28 21.52 -11.16 5.00
C THR A 28 21.56 -12.52 4.31
N GLY A 29 21.21 -12.58 3.02
CA GLY A 29 21.04 -13.83 2.26
C GLY A 29 19.96 -14.78 2.80
N LYS A 30 19.14 -14.34 3.76
CA LYS A 30 18.12 -15.18 4.44
C LYS A 30 16.76 -15.15 3.77
N CYS A 31 16.53 -14.19 2.86
CA CYS A 31 15.26 -14.04 2.15
C CYS A 31 15.28 -14.92 0.90
N LYS A 32 14.33 -15.83 0.76
CA LYS A 32 14.24 -16.76 -0.38
C LYS A 32 13.65 -16.07 -1.63
N PHE A 33 12.74 -15.13 -1.42
CA PHE A 33 12.20 -14.26 -2.45
C PHE A 33 12.22 -12.83 -1.95
N LEU A 34 12.99 -11.99 -2.61
CA LEU A 34 13.08 -10.56 -2.30
C LEU A 34 12.87 -9.77 -3.59
N TYR A 35 11.84 -8.96 -3.63
CA TYR A 35 11.50 -8.17 -4.79
C TYR A 35 11.30 -6.70 -4.41
N MET A 36 11.77 -5.79 -5.27
CA MET A 36 11.51 -4.36 -5.14
C MET A 36 10.50 -3.95 -6.20
N LEU A 37 9.31 -3.59 -5.75
CA LEU A 37 8.24 -3.08 -6.62
C LEU A 37 8.38 -1.56 -6.76
N ASP A 38 8.50 -1.10 -7.99
CA ASP A 38 8.52 0.33 -8.29
C ASP A 38 7.12 0.93 -8.16
N LEU A 39 7.00 1.94 -7.30
CA LEU A 39 5.78 2.72 -7.12
C LEU A 39 5.97 4.09 -7.78
N PRO A 40 5.04 4.53 -8.65
CA PRO A 40 5.09 5.87 -9.22
C PRO A 40 4.86 6.95 -8.16
N HIS A 41 5.44 8.12 -8.37
CA HIS A 41 5.23 9.28 -7.49
C HIS A 41 4.05 10.16 -7.91
N GLU A 42 3.50 9.93 -9.09
CA GLU A 42 2.37 10.65 -9.67
C GLU A 42 1.24 9.70 -10.04
N ASP A 43 0.04 10.26 -10.16
CA ASP A 43 -1.19 9.54 -10.50
C ASP A 43 -1.70 10.06 -11.86
N ASN A 44 -0.94 9.81 -12.91
CA ASN A 44 -1.32 10.09 -14.28
C ASN A 44 -1.36 8.80 -15.12
N GLU A 45 -1.99 8.86 -16.29
CA GLU A 45 -2.19 7.67 -17.14
C GLU A 45 -0.88 6.95 -17.51
N CYS A 46 0.19 7.70 -17.76
CA CYS A 46 1.48 7.11 -18.07
C CYS A 46 2.05 6.32 -16.89
N GLU A 47 1.93 6.88 -15.69
CA GLU A 47 2.41 6.23 -14.46
C GLU A 47 1.54 5.03 -14.06
N LYS A 48 0.25 5.05 -14.33
CA LYS A 48 -0.64 3.88 -14.16
C LYS A 48 -0.19 2.71 -15.04
N VAL A 49 0.08 2.96 -16.31
CA VAL A 49 0.57 1.93 -17.25
C VAL A 49 1.92 1.37 -16.80
N LYS A 50 2.85 2.22 -16.38
CA LYS A 50 4.15 1.79 -15.84
C LYS A 50 3.98 0.93 -14.58
N PHE A 51 3.07 1.33 -13.71
CA PHE A 51 2.81 0.60 -12.45
C PHE A 51 2.15 -0.74 -12.72
N ALA A 52 1.18 -0.82 -13.63
CA ALA A 52 0.62 -2.09 -14.08
C ALA A 52 1.70 -3.04 -14.63
N GLY A 53 2.61 -2.52 -15.46
CA GLY A 53 3.76 -3.28 -15.95
C GLY A 53 4.72 -3.71 -14.84
N ALA A 54 4.89 -2.91 -13.78
CA ALA A 54 5.69 -3.30 -12.63
C ALA A 54 5.03 -4.44 -11.82
N ILE A 55 3.71 -4.40 -11.67
CA ILE A 55 2.93 -5.47 -11.02
C ILE A 55 3.00 -6.75 -11.86
N HIS A 56 2.90 -6.64 -13.18
CA HIS A 56 3.03 -7.79 -14.08
C HIS A 56 4.41 -8.45 -13.94
N ARG A 57 5.48 -7.68 -13.93
CA ARG A 57 6.84 -8.21 -13.70
C ARG A 57 7.00 -8.86 -12.32
N LEU A 58 6.37 -8.32 -11.29
CA LEU A 58 6.34 -8.96 -9.96
C LEU A 58 5.64 -10.32 -10.03
N LYS A 59 4.49 -10.41 -10.72
CA LYS A 59 3.77 -11.67 -10.94
C LYS A 59 4.69 -12.70 -11.60
N GLU A 60 5.30 -12.35 -12.74
CA GLU A 60 6.21 -13.25 -13.47
C GLU A 60 7.39 -13.71 -12.61
N ALA A 61 8.01 -12.80 -11.85
CA ALA A 61 9.11 -13.13 -10.97
C ALA A 61 8.68 -14.09 -9.86
N TYR A 62 7.45 -13.92 -9.32
CA TYR A 62 6.93 -14.80 -8.28
C TYR A 62 6.49 -16.15 -8.83
N GLU A 63 5.92 -16.23 -10.03
CA GLU A 63 5.61 -17.49 -10.71
C GLU A 63 6.88 -18.30 -10.97
N ALA A 64 7.93 -17.66 -11.47
CA ALA A 64 9.22 -18.30 -11.70
C ALA A 64 9.83 -18.85 -10.39
N TYR A 65 9.70 -18.13 -9.28
CA TYR A 65 10.17 -18.54 -7.96
C TYR A 65 9.32 -19.66 -7.37
N SER A 66 8.01 -19.49 -7.33
CA SER A 66 7.08 -20.39 -6.65
C SER A 66 6.74 -21.64 -7.48
N ARG A 67 6.99 -21.59 -8.80
CA ARG A 67 6.54 -22.56 -9.79
C ARG A 67 5.02 -22.77 -9.81
N GLN A 68 4.28 -21.77 -9.40
CA GLN A 68 2.82 -21.73 -9.44
C GLN A 68 2.38 -20.63 -10.40
N GLN A 69 1.37 -20.94 -11.20
CA GLN A 69 0.76 -19.96 -12.10
C GLN A 69 -0.16 -19.02 -11.32
N PHE A 70 -0.28 -17.80 -11.79
CA PHE A 70 -1.21 -16.83 -11.25
C PHE A 70 -2.66 -17.31 -11.41
N ASP A 71 -3.41 -17.25 -10.33
CA ASP A 71 -4.83 -17.62 -10.29
C ASP A 71 -5.67 -16.35 -10.21
N LYS A 72 -6.23 -15.96 -11.35
CA LYS A 72 -7.05 -14.76 -11.50
C LYS A 72 -8.31 -14.80 -10.63
N GLU A 73 -9.00 -15.93 -10.55
CA GLU A 73 -10.23 -16.05 -9.76
C GLU A 73 -9.93 -15.88 -8.28
N ARG A 74 -8.88 -16.54 -7.80
CA ARG A 74 -8.43 -16.40 -6.41
C ARG A 74 -7.97 -14.98 -6.10
N PHE A 75 -7.31 -14.31 -7.05
CA PHE A 75 -6.91 -12.92 -6.91
C PHE A 75 -8.12 -12.03 -6.72
N ILE A 76 -9.11 -12.08 -7.61
CA ILE A 76 -10.34 -11.27 -7.55
C ILE A 76 -11.10 -11.55 -6.24
N LYS A 77 -11.27 -12.82 -5.89
CA LYS A 77 -11.96 -13.23 -4.66
C LYS A 77 -11.33 -12.65 -3.40
N SER A 78 -10.02 -12.45 -3.38
CA SER A 78 -9.33 -11.89 -2.20
C SER A 78 -9.76 -10.45 -1.85
N PHE A 79 -10.43 -9.75 -2.76
CA PHE A 79 -10.90 -8.37 -2.56
C PHE A 79 -12.37 -8.29 -2.12
N THR A 80 -13.17 -9.34 -2.33
CA THR A 80 -14.61 -9.33 -2.00
C THR A 80 -14.89 -9.45 -0.50
N GLU A 81 -13.94 -9.84 0.32
CA GLU A 81 -14.13 -10.12 1.75
C GLU A 81 -13.98 -8.89 2.67
N SER A 82 -13.84 -7.66 2.14
CA SER A 82 -13.41 -6.52 2.96
C SER A 82 -14.30 -5.28 2.98
N GLU A 83 -15.60 -5.40 2.83
CA GLU A 83 -16.50 -4.31 3.19
C GLU A 83 -16.51 -4.09 4.72
N LYS A 84 -15.59 -3.26 5.20
CA LYS A 84 -15.65 -2.80 6.59
C LYS A 84 -16.65 -1.67 6.71
N GLU A 85 -17.58 -1.86 7.66
CA GLU A 85 -18.55 -0.87 8.09
C GLU A 85 -17.90 0.53 8.25
N ARG A 86 -18.45 1.55 7.60
CA ARG A 86 -17.99 2.94 7.75
C ARG A 86 -18.31 3.41 9.16
N LYS A 87 -17.32 3.90 9.86
CA LYS A 87 -17.45 4.48 11.21
C LYS A 87 -16.64 5.77 11.28
N PRO A 88 -17.15 6.76 12.03
CA PRO A 88 -16.38 7.99 12.29
C PRO A 88 -14.99 7.68 12.85
N TYR A 89 -13.98 8.45 12.40
CA TYR A 89 -12.60 8.21 12.78
C TYR A 89 -11.76 9.49 12.88
N ILE A 90 -10.65 9.36 13.59
CA ILE A 90 -9.54 10.33 13.61
C ILE A 90 -8.44 9.79 12.69
N GLY A 91 -8.01 10.60 11.74
CA GLY A 91 -6.91 10.25 10.84
C GLY A 91 -5.54 10.62 11.41
N VAL A 92 -4.57 9.72 11.40
CA VAL A 92 -3.17 10.04 11.70
C VAL A 92 -2.42 10.16 10.38
N LEU A 93 -1.86 11.33 10.12
CA LEU A 93 -1.13 11.69 8.89
C LEU A 93 0.32 12.06 9.19
N GLY A 94 1.10 12.24 8.14
CA GLY A 94 2.47 12.69 8.19
C GLY A 94 3.48 11.56 8.09
N VAL A 95 4.53 11.61 8.90
CA VAL A 95 5.58 10.58 8.86
C VAL A 95 5.13 9.30 9.56
N ARG A 96 5.90 8.25 9.37
CA ARG A 96 5.67 6.92 9.95
C ARG A 96 5.30 6.99 11.43
N VAL A 97 4.24 6.31 11.81
CA VAL A 97 3.85 6.08 13.21
C VAL A 97 4.24 4.65 13.60
N SER A 98 4.83 4.48 14.78
CA SER A 98 5.11 3.16 15.35
C SER A 98 3.84 2.59 15.99
N GLY A 99 3.74 1.26 16.08
CA GLY A 99 2.60 0.61 16.75
C GLY A 99 2.38 1.12 18.18
N VAL A 100 3.47 1.29 18.95
CA VAL A 100 3.39 1.84 20.31
C VAL A 100 2.74 3.23 20.35
N LEU A 101 3.11 4.12 19.41
CA LEU A 101 2.51 5.45 19.35
C LEU A 101 1.05 5.38 18.87
N GLU A 102 0.73 4.48 17.95
CA GLU A 102 -0.65 4.25 17.48
C GLU A 102 -1.54 3.77 18.64
N ASP A 103 -1.06 2.81 19.43
CA ASP A 103 -1.76 2.31 20.61
C ASP A 103 -1.95 3.43 21.66
N MET A 104 -0.90 4.22 21.94
CA MET A 104 -1.01 5.37 22.85
C MET A 104 -2.05 6.40 22.38
N ILE A 105 -2.14 6.67 21.08
CA ILE A 105 -3.14 7.57 20.53
C ILE A 105 -4.54 6.96 20.69
N GLN A 106 -4.71 5.69 20.35
CA GLN A 106 -6.00 5.00 20.46
C GLN A 106 -6.49 4.93 21.90
N ASP A 107 -5.63 4.65 22.88
CA ASP A 107 -5.98 4.57 24.30
C ASP A 107 -6.48 5.90 24.87
N ASN A 108 -6.09 7.02 24.26
CA ASN A 108 -6.48 8.37 24.72
C ASN A 108 -7.63 8.98 23.90
N ILE A 109 -8.15 8.28 22.90
CA ILE A 109 -9.23 8.76 22.03
C ILE A 109 -10.36 7.75 22.01
N GLN A 110 -11.58 8.19 22.37
CA GLN A 110 -12.76 7.32 22.37
C GLN A 110 -13.28 6.96 20.96
N MET A 111 -12.72 7.59 19.92
CA MET A 111 -13.08 7.35 18.53
C MET A 111 -12.04 6.46 17.87
N LYS A 112 -12.44 5.73 16.82
CA LYS A 112 -11.51 4.92 16.03
C LYS A 112 -10.39 5.78 15.47
N VAL A 113 -9.15 5.32 15.62
CA VAL A 113 -7.96 5.93 15.01
C VAL A 113 -7.59 5.14 13.76
N ASN A 114 -7.46 5.83 12.63
CA ASN A 114 -6.98 5.27 11.37
C ASN A 114 -5.58 5.80 11.09
N ASN A 115 -4.61 4.92 11.09
CA ASN A 115 -3.24 5.24 10.65
C ASN A 115 -3.22 5.37 9.12
N LEU A 116 -3.16 6.59 8.62
CA LEU A 116 -3.08 6.93 7.20
C LEU A 116 -1.64 7.22 6.73
N THR A 117 -0.66 6.96 7.59
CA THR A 117 0.76 7.06 7.23
C THR A 117 1.22 5.86 6.42
N CYS A 118 2.48 5.83 6.00
CA CYS A 118 3.04 4.72 5.23
C CYS A 118 3.12 3.37 5.99
N THR A 119 2.92 3.36 7.31
CA THR A 119 2.87 2.14 8.12
C THR A 119 1.45 1.72 8.49
N GLY A 120 0.45 2.47 8.09
CA GLY A 120 -0.95 2.17 8.37
C GLY A 120 -1.49 1.00 7.58
N GLY A 121 -2.45 0.31 8.17
CA GLY A 121 -3.25 -0.70 7.49
C GLY A 121 -4.19 -0.05 6.49
N ARG A 122 -3.84 -0.06 5.21
CA ARG A 122 -4.70 0.44 4.15
C ARG A 122 -5.86 -0.53 3.92
N ARG A 123 -6.98 0.00 3.45
CA ARG A 123 -8.07 -0.84 2.96
C ARG A 123 -7.61 -1.57 1.70
N LEU A 124 -8.21 -2.71 1.40
CA LEU A 124 -8.04 -3.32 0.09
C LEU A 124 -8.53 -2.35 -0.98
N ALA A 125 -7.88 -2.39 -2.15
CA ALA A 125 -8.33 -1.61 -3.29
C ALA A 125 -9.75 -2.06 -3.68
N VAL A 126 -10.60 -1.12 -4.09
CA VAL A 126 -11.91 -1.44 -4.65
C VAL A 126 -11.70 -1.75 -6.12
N LEU A 127 -11.95 -2.98 -6.50
CA LEU A 127 -11.82 -3.43 -7.88
C LEU A 127 -13.11 -3.19 -8.66
N PRO A 128 -13.02 -2.91 -9.99
CA PRO A 128 -14.20 -2.85 -10.84
C PRO A 128 -14.95 -4.19 -10.89
N GLU A 129 -16.27 -4.16 -11.00
CA GLU A 129 -17.10 -5.37 -11.11
C GLU A 129 -16.78 -6.18 -12.38
N GLU A 130 -16.36 -5.48 -13.45
CA GLU A 130 -16.00 -6.09 -14.73
C GLU A 130 -14.65 -6.82 -14.74
N MET A 131 -13.92 -6.84 -13.63
CA MET A 131 -12.58 -7.40 -13.57
C MET A 131 -12.53 -8.90 -13.95
N GLU A 132 -13.61 -9.63 -13.74
CA GLU A 132 -13.71 -11.04 -14.09
C GLU A 132 -13.61 -11.29 -15.60
N ILE A 133 -14.15 -10.37 -16.42
CA ILE A 133 -14.17 -10.49 -17.88
C ILE A 133 -12.99 -9.80 -18.57
N MET A 134 -12.19 -9.02 -17.84
CA MET A 134 -11.01 -8.36 -18.38
C MET A 134 -9.92 -9.38 -18.75
N ASP A 135 -9.13 -9.09 -19.78
CA ASP A 135 -7.87 -9.79 -19.96
C ASP A 135 -6.86 -9.41 -18.86
N GLU A 136 -5.73 -10.09 -18.83
CA GLU A 136 -4.76 -9.92 -17.74
C GLU A 136 -4.14 -8.51 -17.72
N ASP A 137 -3.87 -7.92 -18.89
CA ASP A 137 -3.29 -6.58 -18.99
C ASP A 137 -4.27 -5.51 -18.52
N ALA A 138 -5.52 -5.58 -18.97
CA ALA A 138 -6.59 -4.69 -18.51
C ALA A 138 -6.87 -4.84 -17.01
N MET A 139 -6.82 -6.06 -16.49
CA MET A 139 -6.99 -6.35 -15.06
C MET A 139 -5.87 -5.70 -14.24
N PHE A 140 -4.60 -5.83 -14.63
CA PHE A 140 -3.50 -5.20 -13.90
C PHE A 140 -3.51 -3.68 -14.03
N LEU A 141 -3.98 -3.14 -15.15
CA LEU A 141 -4.17 -1.69 -15.29
C LEU A 141 -5.25 -1.19 -14.34
N ALA A 142 -6.40 -1.85 -14.27
CA ALA A 142 -7.47 -1.52 -13.34
C ALA A 142 -7.03 -1.66 -11.87
N TYR A 143 -6.25 -2.69 -11.55
CA TYR A 143 -5.70 -2.87 -10.22
C TYR A 143 -4.68 -1.79 -9.85
N ALA A 144 -3.80 -1.41 -10.76
CA ALA A 144 -2.86 -0.31 -10.57
C ALA A 144 -3.59 1.02 -10.32
N ASP A 145 -4.64 1.31 -11.09
CA ASP A 145 -5.49 2.48 -10.89
C ASP A 145 -6.15 2.47 -9.50
N ALA A 146 -6.74 1.35 -9.11
CA ALA A 146 -7.37 1.18 -7.80
C ALA A 146 -6.37 1.34 -6.63
N LEU A 147 -5.12 0.88 -6.79
CA LEU A 147 -4.06 1.08 -5.80
C LEU A 147 -3.65 2.55 -5.70
N LEU A 148 -3.49 3.24 -6.84
CA LEU A 148 -3.14 4.66 -6.88
C LEU A 148 -4.30 5.57 -6.45
N ALA A 149 -5.53 5.08 -6.53
CA ALA A 149 -6.71 5.77 -6.01
C ALA A 149 -6.75 5.85 -4.47
N GLN A 150 -5.95 5.06 -3.76
CA GLN A 150 -5.88 5.10 -2.30
C GLN A 150 -5.16 6.36 -1.81
N MET A 151 -5.26 6.62 -0.49
CA MET A 151 -4.55 7.74 0.15
C MET A 151 -3.05 7.66 -0.17
N PRO A 152 -2.48 8.68 -0.84
CA PRO A 152 -1.08 8.66 -1.22
C PRO A 152 -0.17 8.75 0.01
N CYS A 153 1.02 8.17 -0.10
CA CYS A 153 2.11 8.48 0.81
C CYS A 153 2.40 9.99 0.77
N PHE A 154 2.83 10.55 1.90
CA PHE A 154 3.17 11.98 2.00
C PHE A 154 4.18 12.45 0.94
N ARG A 155 5.05 11.56 0.48
CA ARG A 155 6.06 11.84 -0.56
C ARG A 155 5.53 11.76 -2.00
N MET A 156 4.30 11.30 -2.20
CA MET A 156 3.68 11.32 -3.52
C MET A 156 3.16 12.72 -3.84
N ASN A 157 3.41 13.17 -5.06
CA ASN A 157 2.95 14.46 -5.56
C ASN A 157 1.46 14.40 -5.98
N ASN A 158 0.57 14.12 -5.02
CA ASN A 158 -0.86 14.06 -5.28
C ASN A 158 -1.65 14.83 -4.20
N SER A 159 -1.74 16.16 -4.38
CA SER A 159 -2.52 17.02 -3.49
C SER A 159 -4.03 16.79 -3.63
N THR A 160 -4.52 16.42 -4.81
CA THR A 160 -5.94 16.22 -5.08
C THR A 160 -6.51 15.10 -4.23
N ARG A 161 -5.83 13.95 -4.17
CA ARG A 161 -6.25 12.80 -3.36
C ARG A 161 -6.23 13.12 -1.87
N ARG A 162 -5.23 13.89 -1.40
CA ARG A 162 -5.19 14.35 0.01
C ARG A 162 -6.33 15.32 0.31
N ASN A 163 -6.69 16.20 -0.62
CA ASN A 163 -7.81 17.10 -0.45
C ASN A 163 -9.14 16.34 -0.37
N GLN A 164 -9.30 15.24 -1.10
CA GLN A 164 -10.47 14.36 -1.00
C GLN A 164 -10.65 13.77 0.40
N LEU A 165 -9.55 13.46 1.10
CA LEU A 165 -9.63 13.01 2.50
C LEU A 165 -10.36 14.00 3.40
N TYR A 166 -10.09 15.31 3.22
CA TYR A 166 -10.72 16.36 4.03
C TYR A 166 -12.21 16.51 3.76
N LEU A 167 -12.70 15.93 2.67
CA LEU A 167 -14.12 15.89 2.33
C LEU A 167 -14.81 14.59 2.81
N ASP A 168 -14.07 13.66 3.40
CA ASP A 168 -14.66 12.43 3.95
C ASP A 168 -15.54 12.76 5.16
N PRO A 169 -16.87 12.51 5.10
CA PRO A 169 -17.79 12.85 6.19
C PRO A 169 -17.52 12.04 7.48
N ASP A 170 -16.84 10.93 7.38
CA ASP A 170 -16.47 10.09 8.53
C ASP A 170 -15.19 10.57 9.22
N LEU A 171 -14.38 11.41 8.59
CA LEU A 171 -13.20 12.01 9.20
C LEU A 171 -13.61 13.13 10.17
N LYS A 172 -13.36 12.96 11.47
CA LYS A 172 -13.73 13.90 12.52
C LYS A 172 -12.56 14.76 13.01
N GLY A 173 -11.35 14.36 12.70
CA GLY A 173 -10.16 15.13 13.05
C GLY A 173 -8.89 14.50 12.50
N ILE A 174 -7.81 15.25 12.55
CA ILE A 174 -6.50 14.83 12.06
C ILE A 174 -5.46 15.06 13.13
N ILE A 175 -4.64 14.04 13.39
CA ILE A 175 -3.40 14.14 14.14
C ILE A 175 -2.27 14.12 13.11
N TYR A 176 -1.49 15.19 13.06
CA TYR A 176 -0.38 15.30 12.13
C TYR A 176 0.93 15.00 12.85
N HIS A 177 1.52 13.84 12.55
CA HIS A 177 2.77 13.39 13.14
C HIS A 177 3.95 13.88 12.30
N THR A 178 4.84 14.63 12.92
CA THR A 178 6.09 15.11 12.30
C THR A 178 7.29 14.67 13.12
N ILE A 179 8.39 14.40 12.43
CA ILE A 179 9.70 14.18 13.07
C ILE A 179 10.58 15.37 12.72
N LYS A 180 11.21 15.98 13.72
CA LYS A 180 12.14 17.07 13.51
C LYS A 180 13.23 16.65 12.49
N PHE A 181 13.49 17.50 11.52
CA PHE A 181 14.43 17.26 10.39
C PHE A 181 13.98 16.22 9.35
N CYS A 182 12.70 15.86 9.31
CA CYS A 182 12.13 15.06 8.23
C CYS A 182 11.32 15.99 7.33
N ASP A 183 11.96 16.60 6.35
CA ASP A 183 11.35 17.48 5.34
C ASP A 183 10.84 16.65 4.16
#